data_7370689e37708e7025242118a8da1fb6
#
_entry.id   7370689e37708e7025242118a8da1fb6
#
_cell.length_a   1.000
_cell.length_b   1.000
_cell.length_c   1.000
_cell.angle_alpha   90.00
_cell.angle_beta   90.00
_cell.angle_gamma   90.00
#
_symmetry.space_group_name_H-M   'P 1'
#
loop_
_entity.id
_entity.type
_entity.pdbx_description
1 polymer ?
#
loop_
_entity_poly.entity_id
_entity_poly.type
_entity_poly.pdbx_seq_one_letter_code
_entity_poly.pdbx_strand_id
1 'polypeptide(L)'
;GNIVAIRPLKDGVIADFDTAQTMMKSLIEKVSTKNAFKNPRIIVCYPSGVTEVEKRAIEEATRLSGARDVILMEEPMAAAIGAGLPVSEPTGSMIVDIGGGTTEVAVISLGGIVTSKSLRVAGDELDQSIISYVKKEFNLMIGERTAEQIKMELGSAYKTSDEDMVME
;
A
#
# COMPACT_ATOMS: atom_id res chain seq x y z
N GLY A 1 18.32 -19.20 -16.64
CA GLY A 1 17.46 -19.39 -15.46
C GLY A 1 16.22 -18.53 -15.60
N ASN A 2 15.06 -19.08 -15.30
CA ASN A 2 13.82 -18.32 -15.38
C ASN A 2 13.77 -17.34 -14.19
N ILE A 3 13.63 -16.05 -14.47
CA ILE A 3 13.34 -15.03 -13.47
C ILE A 3 11.83 -15.03 -13.28
N VAL A 4 11.38 -15.23 -12.04
CA VAL A 4 9.96 -15.19 -11.66
C VAL A 4 9.74 -13.97 -10.78
N ALA A 5 8.78 -13.13 -11.15
CA ALA A 5 8.35 -12.03 -10.30
C ALA A 5 7.46 -12.59 -9.18
N ILE A 6 7.77 -12.22 -7.94
CA ILE A 6 7.03 -12.66 -6.77
C ILE A 6 6.51 -11.42 -6.04
N ARG A 7 5.26 -11.48 -5.59
CA ARG A 7 4.66 -10.47 -4.66
C ARG A 7 4.61 -11.08 -3.26
N PRO A 8 5.60 -10.83 -2.39
CA PRO A 8 5.65 -11.40 -1.05
C PRO A 8 4.63 -10.80 -0.09
N LEU A 9 4.12 -9.61 -0.43
CA LEU A 9 3.01 -8.96 0.25
C LEU A 9 1.80 -8.96 -0.67
N LYS A 10 0.66 -9.38 -0.15
CA LYS A 10 -0.62 -9.39 -0.86
C LYS A 10 -1.72 -8.92 0.08
N ASP A 11 -2.56 -8.01 -0.42
CA ASP A 11 -3.70 -7.45 0.33
C ASP A 11 -3.28 -6.88 1.70
N GLY A 12 -2.07 -6.27 1.77
CA GLY A 12 -1.52 -5.68 2.99
C GLY A 12 -0.95 -6.65 4.01
N VAL A 13 -0.90 -7.95 3.71
CA VAL A 13 -0.36 -8.98 4.61
C VAL A 13 0.82 -9.74 3.99
N ILE A 14 1.66 -10.35 4.85
CA ILE A 14 2.78 -11.19 4.41
C ILE A 14 2.23 -12.51 3.90
N ALA A 15 2.37 -12.75 2.58
CA ALA A 15 2.01 -14.03 1.94
C ALA A 15 3.17 -15.04 1.96
N ASP A 16 4.42 -14.54 1.94
CA ASP A 16 5.65 -15.33 2.00
C ASP A 16 6.65 -14.61 2.90
N PHE A 17 6.89 -15.18 4.09
CA PHE A 17 7.71 -14.55 5.13
C PHE A 17 9.18 -14.40 4.70
N ASP A 18 9.78 -15.43 4.16
CA ASP A 18 11.21 -15.44 3.81
C ASP A 18 11.49 -14.46 2.66
N THR A 19 10.60 -14.44 1.67
CA THR A 19 10.70 -13.51 0.54
C THR A 19 10.44 -12.06 0.98
N ALA A 20 9.45 -11.83 1.86
CA ALA A 20 9.18 -10.51 2.42
C ALA A 20 10.37 -9.99 3.24
N GLN A 21 10.97 -10.83 4.10
CA GLN A 21 12.17 -10.49 4.88
C GLN A 21 13.34 -10.11 3.94
N THR A 22 13.59 -10.91 2.91
CA THR A 22 14.67 -10.65 1.93
C THR A 22 14.44 -9.33 1.19
N MET A 23 13.21 -9.06 0.77
CA MET A 23 12.84 -7.81 0.12
C MET A 23 13.05 -6.62 1.07
N MET A 24 12.56 -6.69 2.31
CA MET A 24 12.73 -5.64 3.30
C MET A 24 14.21 -5.36 3.58
N LYS A 25 15.02 -6.40 3.75
CA LYS A 25 16.46 -6.27 3.92
C LYS A 25 17.11 -5.53 2.75
N SER A 26 16.78 -5.91 1.52
CA SER A 26 17.32 -5.26 0.32
C SER A 26 16.92 -3.79 0.22
N LEU A 27 15.69 -3.44 0.60
CA LEU A 27 15.22 -2.05 0.63
C LEU A 27 15.92 -1.23 1.70
N ILE A 28 16.09 -1.79 2.91
CA ILE A 28 16.81 -1.14 4.02
C ILE A 28 18.28 -0.88 3.62
N GLU A 29 18.94 -1.87 3.01
CA GLU A 29 20.32 -1.74 2.54
C GLU A 29 20.47 -0.62 1.48
N LYS A 30 19.49 -0.45 0.60
CA LYS A 30 19.52 0.60 -0.43
C LYS A 30 19.44 2.02 0.14
N VAL A 31 18.71 2.22 1.23
CA VAL A 31 18.52 3.54 1.86
C VAL A 31 19.48 3.80 3.00
N SER A 32 20.14 2.76 3.52
CA SER A 32 21.13 2.89 4.58
C SER A 32 22.44 3.45 4.03
N THR A 33 22.96 4.49 4.65
CA THR A 33 24.27 5.05 4.27
C THR A 33 25.39 4.11 4.67
N LYS A 34 26.44 4.01 3.84
CA LYS A 34 27.62 3.14 4.05
C LYS A 34 28.35 3.36 5.40
N ASN A 35 28.07 4.46 6.08
CA ASN A 35 28.67 4.82 7.38
C ASN A 35 27.74 4.56 8.58
N ALA A 36 26.59 3.94 8.37
CA ALA A 36 25.70 3.56 9.47
C ALA A 36 26.25 2.29 10.16
N PHE A 37 27.18 2.47 11.09
CA PHE A 37 27.73 1.40 11.94
C PHE A 37 26.70 0.75 12.89
N LYS A 38 25.47 1.22 12.89
CA LYS A 38 24.40 0.73 13.77
C LYS A 38 23.16 0.42 12.95
N ASN A 39 22.54 -0.69 13.31
CA ASN A 39 21.24 -1.07 12.76
C ASN A 39 20.23 0.07 12.94
N PRO A 40 19.45 0.42 11.89
CA PRO A 40 18.53 1.54 11.96
C PRO A 40 17.33 1.28 12.87
N ARG A 41 16.72 2.36 13.35
CA ARG A 41 15.37 2.33 13.89
C ARG A 41 14.42 2.42 12.68
N ILE A 42 13.43 1.52 12.61
CA ILE A 42 12.53 1.41 11.48
C ILE A 42 11.09 1.56 11.96
N ILE A 43 10.33 2.43 11.29
CA ILE A 43 8.88 2.51 11.41
C ILE A 43 8.31 1.71 10.24
N VAL A 44 7.42 0.75 10.55
CA VAL A 44 6.71 -0.05 9.56
C VAL A 44 5.23 0.18 9.73
N CYS A 45 4.57 0.50 8.60
CA CYS A 45 3.13 0.65 8.58
C CYS A 45 2.44 -0.68 8.28
N TYR A 46 1.23 -0.85 8.80
CA TYR A 46 0.39 -1.99 8.57
C TYR A 46 -1.07 -1.55 8.39
N PRO A 47 -1.89 -2.27 7.57
CA PRO A 47 -3.30 -1.94 7.37
C PRO A 47 -4.11 -2.08 8.64
N SER A 48 -5.19 -1.31 8.76
CA SER A 48 -6.17 -1.51 9.82
C SER A 48 -6.79 -2.91 9.71
N GLY A 49 -7.04 -3.53 10.86
CA GLY A 49 -7.71 -4.84 10.90
C GLY A 49 -6.81 -6.06 10.72
N VAL A 50 -5.47 -5.90 10.67
CA VAL A 50 -4.55 -7.04 10.78
C VAL A 50 -4.61 -7.65 12.17
N THR A 51 -4.42 -8.97 12.23
CA THR A 51 -4.40 -9.72 13.48
C THR A 51 -3.11 -9.48 14.27
N GLU A 52 -3.11 -9.77 15.56
CA GLU A 52 -1.90 -9.71 16.39
C GLU A 52 -0.79 -10.67 15.91
N VAL A 53 -1.16 -11.79 15.30
CA VAL A 53 -0.20 -12.72 14.70
C VAL A 53 0.47 -12.09 13.48
N GLU A 54 -0.29 -11.44 12.63
CA GLU A 54 0.23 -10.74 11.45
C GLU A 54 1.12 -9.55 11.85
N LYS A 55 0.74 -8.76 12.87
CA LYS A 55 1.59 -7.69 13.42
C LYS A 55 2.93 -8.22 13.90
N ARG A 56 2.92 -9.33 14.66
CA ARG A 56 4.15 -9.97 15.14
C ARG A 56 5.03 -10.45 13.98
N ALA A 57 4.43 -11.01 12.93
CA ALA A 57 5.17 -11.43 11.74
C ALA A 57 5.84 -10.24 11.04
N ILE A 58 5.16 -9.11 10.90
CA ILE A 58 5.71 -7.87 10.34
C ILE A 58 6.88 -7.36 11.21
N GLU A 59 6.69 -7.30 12.53
CA GLU A 59 7.74 -6.88 13.47
C GLU A 59 8.97 -7.78 13.37
N GLU A 60 8.77 -9.10 13.40
CA GLU A 60 9.84 -10.07 13.32
C GLU A 60 10.60 -10.01 11.99
N ALA A 61 9.88 -9.97 10.85
CA ALA A 61 10.49 -9.81 9.54
C ALA A 61 11.35 -8.55 9.46
N THR A 62 10.86 -7.43 10.01
CA THR A 62 11.58 -6.16 10.05
C THR A 62 12.83 -6.26 10.94
N ARG A 63 12.73 -6.86 12.10
CA ARG A 63 13.84 -7.06 13.04
C ARG A 63 14.93 -7.94 12.42
N LEU A 64 14.54 -9.06 11.81
CA LEU A 64 15.46 -9.97 11.13
C LEU A 64 16.10 -9.37 9.87
N SER A 65 15.47 -8.34 9.29
CA SER A 65 16.04 -7.58 8.17
C SER A 65 17.13 -6.59 8.60
N GLY A 66 17.45 -6.49 9.91
CA GLY A 66 18.55 -5.70 10.44
C GLY A 66 18.12 -4.44 11.21
N ALA A 67 16.86 -4.30 11.56
CA ALA A 67 16.40 -3.21 12.41
C ALA A 67 16.88 -3.37 13.85
N ARG A 68 17.37 -2.28 14.47
CA ARG A 68 17.67 -2.23 15.91
C ARG A 68 16.38 -2.13 16.72
N ASP A 69 15.53 -1.20 16.34
CA ASP A 69 14.23 -0.96 16.95
C ASP A 69 13.17 -0.96 15.86
N VAL A 70 12.02 -1.56 16.11
CA VAL A 70 10.87 -1.58 15.22
C VAL A 70 9.70 -0.88 15.90
N ILE A 71 9.12 0.09 15.20
CA ILE A 71 7.91 0.77 15.63
C ILE A 71 6.83 0.42 14.59
N LEU A 72 5.74 -0.16 15.06
CA LEU A 72 4.57 -0.45 14.23
C LEU A 72 3.62 0.75 14.28
N MET A 73 3.10 1.14 13.13
CA MET A 73 2.13 2.23 12.98
C MET A 73 1.02 1.81 12.01
N GLU A 74 -0.21 2.15 12.30
CA GLU A 74 -1.29 1.93 11.35
C GLU A 74 -1.15 2.84 10.13
N GLU A 75 -1.35 2.29 8.93
CA GLU A 75 -1.22 3.01 7.66
C GLU A 75 -2.01 4.32 7.62
N PRO A 76 -3.31 4.36 8.01
CA PRO A 76 -4.07 5.60 7.97
C PRO A 76 -3.53 6.68 8.92
N MET A 77 -2.90 6.31 10.04
CA MET A 77 -2.25 7.28 10.92
C MET A 77 -1.02 7.88 10.23
N ALA A 78 -0.18 7.04 9.62
CA ALA A 78 0.99 7.50 8.88
C ALA A 78 0.61 8.40 7.70
N ALA A 79 -0.43 8.02 6.94
CA ALA A 79 -0.97 8.80 5.83
C ALA A 79 -1.49 10.16 6.29
N ALA A 80 -2.22 10.22 7.40
CA ALA A 80 -2.74 11.47 7.97
C ALA A 80 -1.62 12.41 8.42
N ILE A 81 -0.57 11.87 9.06
CA ILE A 81 0.62 12.65 9.43
C ILE A 81 1.31 13.19 8.18
N GLY A 82 1.51 12.34 7.16
CA GLY A 82 2.13 12.72 5.90
C GLY A 82 1.35 13.78 5.12
N ALA A 83 0.02 13.75 5.19
CA ALA A 83 -0.87 14.75 4.62
C ALA A 83 -0.94 16.06 5.43
N GLY A 84 -0.29 16.12 6.60
CA GLY A 84 -0.30 17.30 7.46
C GLY A 84 -1.61 17.52 8.19
N LEU A 85 -2.42 16.48 8.40
CA LEU A 85 -3.66 16.60 9.15
C LEU A 85 -3.38 16.84 10.64
N PRO A 86 -4.23 17.61 11.34
CA PRO A 86 -4.06 17.92 12.77
C PRO A 86 -4.46 16.72 13.65
N VAL A 87 -3.70 15.61 13.54
CA VAL A 87 -4.03 14.32 14.18
C VAL A 87 -4.09 14.38 15.71
N SER A 88 -3.37 15.31 16.32
CA SER A 88 -3.31 15.48 17.79
C SER A 88 -4.44 16.34 18.36
N GLU A 89 -5.19 17.03 17.51
CA GLU A 89 -6.26 17.90 17.93
C GLU A 89 -7.57 17.13 18.24
N PRO A 90 -8.49 17.70 19.02
CA PRO A 90 -9.77 17.07 19.32
C PRO A 90 -10.75 17.07 18.14
N THR A 91 -10.42 17.77 17.07
CA THR A 91 -11.19 17.77 15.82
C THR A 91 -11.02 16.46 15.09
N GLY A 92 -12.10 15.84 14.62
CA GLY A 92 -12.02 14.63 13.80
C GLY A 92 -11.44 14.94 12.41
N SER A 93 -10.35 14.26 12.05
CA SER A 93 -9.77 14.28 10.70
C SER A 93 -10.04 12.97 10.02
N MET A 94 -10.55 13.00 8.79
CA MET A 94 -10.79 11.80 7.99
C MET A 94 -9.71 11.65 6.93
N ILE A 95 -9.16 10.47 6.82
CA ILE A 95 -8.20 10.08 5.80
C ILE A 95 -8.75 8.91 4.98
N VAL A 96 -8.55 8.96 3.67
CA VAL A 96 -8.80 7.85 2.74
C VAL A 96 -7.50 7.56 2.03
N ASP A 97 -6.98 6.35 2.21
CA ASP A 97 -5.77 5.86 1.59
C ASP A 97 -6.13 4.74 0.61
N ILE A 98 -5.83 4.92 -0.67
CA ILE A 98 -6.16 3.97 -1.73
C ILE A 98 -4.85 3.43 -2.29
N GLY A 99 -4.48 2.23 -1.86
CA GLY A 99 -3.29 1.53 -2.31
C GLY A 99 -3.53 0.66 -3.56
N GLY A 100 -2.65 -0.31 -3.76
CA GLY A 100 -2.82 -1.33 -4.80
C GLY A 100 -3.84 -2.40 -4.40
N GLY A 101 -3.69 -2.98 -3.20
CA GLY A 101 -4.51 -4.09 -2.71
C GLY A 101 -5.61 -3.71 -1.72
N THR A 102 -5.46 -2.58 -1.01
CA THR A 102 -6.39 -2.16 0.04
C THR A 102 -6.75 -0.69 -0.07
N THR A 103 -7.98 -0.37 0.35
CA THR A 103 -8.44 1.00 0.62
C THR A 103 -8.72 1.13 2.10
N GLU A 104 -8.03 2.06 2.76
CA GLU A 104 -8.16 2.36 4.18
C GLU A 104 -8.92 3.67 4.38
N VAL A 105 -9.93 3.64 5.24
CA VAL A 105 -10.66 4.84 5.66
C VAL A 105 -10.58 4.94 7.16
N ALA A 106 -10.15 6.07 7.69
CA ALA A 106 -10.09 6.28 9.13
C ALA A 106 -10.47 7.70 9.54
N VAL A 107 -11.04 7.80 10.73
CA VAL A 107 -11.24 9.07 11.44
C VAL A 107 -10.29 9.09 12.63
N ILE A 108 -9.52 10.16 12.71
CA ILE A 108 -8.44 10.35 13.69
C ILE A 108 -8.77 11.56 14.54
N SER A 109 -8.56 11.46 15.85
CA SER A 109 -8.72 12.55 16.82
C SER A 109 -7.86 12.27 18.04
N LEU A 110 -7.28 13.32 18.63
CA LEU A 110 -6.46 13.24 19.86
C LEU A 110 -5.32 12.20 19.78
N GLY A 111 -4.70 12.08 18.60
CA GLY A 111 -3.57 11.17 18.37
C GLY A 111 -3.95 9.69 18.25
N GLY A 112 -5.24 9.37 18.15
CA GLY A 112 -5.76 8.01 18.04
C GLY A 112 -6.73 7.83 16.89
N ILE A 113 -6.86 6.58 16.41
CA ILE A 113 -7.87 6.20 15.43
C ILE A 113 -9.18 5.97 16.18
N VAL A 114 -10.20 6.79 15.90
CA VAL A 114 -11.53 6.70 16.48
C VAL A 114 -12.32 5.56 15.85
N THR A 115 -12.24 5.47 14.53
CA THR A 115 -12.85 4.39 13.73
C THR A 115 -12.08 4.22 12.44
N SER A 116 -12.04 3.02 11.94
CA SER A 116 -11.42 2.71 10.66
C SER A 116 -12.16 1.59 9.94
N LYS A 117 -11.99 1.54 8.63
CA LYS A 117 -12.44 0.44 7.79
C LYS A 117 -11.42 0.17 6.70
N SER A 118 -11.07 -1.10 6.55
CA SER A 118 -10.24 -1.61 5.47
C SER A 118 -11.10 -2.36 4.47
N LEU A 119 -10.88 -2.08 3.19
CA LEU A 119 -11.52 -2.75 2.05
C LEU A 119 -10.45 -3.37 1.17
N ARG A 120 -10.63 -4.61 0.77
CA ARG A 120 -9.74 -5.30 -0.18
C ARG A 120 -10.15 -5.01 -1.63
N VAL A 121 -10.44 -3.75 -1.91
CA VAL A 121 -10.77 -3.22 -3.23
C VAL A 121 -9.96 -1.95 -3.40
N ALA A 122 -9.04 -1.94 -4.36
CA ALA A 122 -8.16 -0.80 -4.61
C ALA A 122 -7.62 -0.84 -6.05
N GLY A 123 -6.44 -0.28 -6.31
CA GLY A 123 -5.89 -0.10 -7.65
C GLY A 123 -5.82 -1.37 -8.49
N ASP A 124 -5.42 -2.50 -7.90
CA ASP A 124 -5.30 -3.78 -8.61
C ASP A 124 -6.67 -4.29 -9.11
N GLU A 125 -7.74 -4.12 -8.31
CA GLU A 125 -9.10 -4.51 -8.70
C GLU A 125 -9.64 -3.62 -9.83
N LEU A 126 -9.30 -2.34 -9.82
CA LEU A 126 -9.64 -1.42 -10.91
C LEU A 126 -8.95 -1.84 -12.21
N ASP A 127 -7.67 -2.22 -12.16
CA ASP A 127 -6.93 -2.72 -13.32
C ASP A 127 -7.55 -4.01 -13.88
N GLN A 128 -7.92 -4.96 -13.02
CA GLN A 128 -8.59 -6.19 -13.43
C GLN A 128 -9.97 -5.92 -14.06
N SER A 129 -10.68 -4.93 -13.55
CA SER A 129 -11.97 -4.49 -14.13
C SER A 129 -11.79 -3.93 -15.54
N ILE A 130 -10.74 -3.14 -15.78
CA ILE A 130 -10.39 -2.62 -17.11
C ILE A 130 -10.04 -3.75 -18.07
N ILE A 131 -9.20 -4.71 -17.64
CA ILE A 131 -8.83 -5.89 -18.44
C ILE A 131 -10.09 -6.66 -18.85
N SER A 132 -10.97 -6.90 -17.88
CA SER A 132 -12.22 -7.65 -18.10
C SER A 132 -13.15 -6.94 -19.07
N TYR A 133 -13.27 -5.61 -18.93
CA TYR A 133 -14.08 -4.78 -19.82
C TYR A 133 -13.54 -4.80 -21.27
N VAL A 134 -12.24 -4.55 -21.45
CA VAL A 134 -11.60 -4.55 -22.78
C VAL A 134 -11.74 -5.91 -23.47
N LYS A 135 -11.57 -7.01 -22.70
CA LYS A 135 -11.78 -8.35 -23.23
C LYS A 135 -13.22 -8.58 -23.67
N LYS A 136 -14.17 -8.14 -22.86
CA LYS A 136 -15.62 -8.36 -23.13
C LYS A 136 -16.11 -7.55 -24.32
N GLU A 137 -15.80 -6.27 -24.36
CA GLU A 137 -16.37 -5.33 -25.34
C GLU A 137 -15.60 -5.33 -26.68
N PHE A 138 -14.28 -5.52 -26.64
CA PHE A 138 -13.42 -5.42 -27.82
C PHE A 138 -12.76 -6.74 -28.22
N ASN A 139 -12.93 -7.81 -27.44
CA ASN A 139 -12.26 -9.11 -27.61
C ASN A 139 -10.73 -8.99 -27.69
N LEU A 140 -10.16 -8.02 -26.97
CA LEU A 140 -8.73 -7.77 -26.89
C LEU A 140 -8.19 -8.20 -25.53
N MET A 141 -6.98 -8.77 -25.53
CA MET A 141 -6.26 -9.13 -24.32
C MET A 141 -5.20 -8.07 -24.05
N ILE A 142 -5.31 -7.39 -22.92
CA ILE A 142 -4.29 -6.47 -22.41
C ILE A 142 -3.70 -6.99 -21.10
N GLY A 143 -2.45 -6.60 -20.81
CA GLY A 143 -1.78 -6.93 -19.57
C GLY A 143 -2.07 -5.92 -18.45
N GLU A 144 -1.72 -6.28 -17.20
CA GLU A 144 -1.91 -5.43 -16.01
C GLU A 144 -1.27 -4.05 -16.17
N ARG A 145 -0.05 -3.98 -16.69
CA ARG A 145 0.66 -2.71 -16.91
C ARG A 145 -0.08 -1.78 -17.88
N THR A 146 -0.65 -2.32 -18.94
CA THR A 146 -1.44 -1.54 -19.91
C THR A 146 -2.75 -1.07 -19.26
N ALA A 147 -3.41 -1.91 -18.48
CA ALA A 147 -4.62 -1.54 -17.75
C ALA A 147 -4.36 -0.43 -16.73
N GLU A 148 -3.27 -0.53 -15.97
CA GLU A 148 -2.84 0.51 -15.03
C GLU A 148 -2.56 1.84 -15.76
N GLN A 149 -1.91 1.79 -16.91
CA GLN A 149 -1.64 2.97 -17.71
C GLN A 149 -2.94 3.61 -18.22
N ILE A 150 -3.89 2.82 -18.73
CA ILE A 150 -5.23 3.29 -19.13
C ILE A 150 -5.93 3.95 -17.92
N LYS A 151 -5.91 3.30 -16.75
CA LYS A 151 -6.48 3.85 -15.52
C LYS A 151 -5.90 5.22 -15.18
N MET A 152 -4.56 5.35 -15.22
CA MET A 152 -3.88 6.60 -14.85
C MET A 152 -4.10 7.72 -15.86
N GLU A 153 -4.17 7.42 -17.14
CA GLU A 153 -4.27 8.42 -18.20
C GLU A 153 -5.71 8.81 -18.52
N LEU A 154 -6.63 7.84 -18.51
CA LEU A 154 -8.03 8.05 -18.91
C LEU A 154 -9.02 7.97 -17.73
N GLY A 155 -8.58 7.42 -16.58
CA GLY A 155 -9.46 7.21 -15.44
C GLY A 155 -9.87 8.51 -14.77
N SER A 156 -11.15 8.61 -14.40
CA SER A 156 -11.68 9.70 -13.60
C SER A 156 -12.76 9.19 -12.66
N ALA A 157 -12.71 9.64 -11.41
CA ALA A 157 -13.74 9.31 -10.41
C ALA A 157 -15.05 10.09 -10.67
N TYR A 158 -14.97 11.20 -11.39
CA TYR A 158 -16.10 12.05 -11.73
C TYR A 158 -15.91 12.65 -13.12
N LYS A 159 -16.93 12.59 -13.96
CA LYS A 159 -16.89 13.17 -15.31
C LYS A 159 -16.83 14.71 -15.22
N THR A 160 -15.69 15.28 -15.57
CA THR A 160 -15.43 16.73 -15.49
C THR A 160 -15.59 17.45 -16.84
N SER A 161 -15.55 16.71 -17.95
CA SER A 161 -15.72 17.24 -19.31
C SER A 161 -16.51 16.26 -20.16
N ASP A 162 -17.08 16.74 -21.26
CA ASP A 162 -17.75 15.91 -22.28
C ASP A 162 -16.78 15.42 -23.36
N GLU A 163 -15.49 15.75 -23.25
CA GLU A 163 -14.48 15.29 -24.19
C GLU A 163 -14.09 13.84 -23.88
N ASP A 164 -14.18 12.99 -24.89
CA ASP A 164 -13.67 11.62 -24.82
C ASP A 164 -12.16 11.65 -24.98
N MET A 165 -11.45 11.01 -24.06
CA MET A 165 -10.01 10.82 -24.16
C MET A 165 -9.72 9.48 -24.82
N VAL A 166 -8.74 9.46 -25.73
CA VAL A 166 -8.32 8.27 -26.49
C VAL A 166 -6.85 8.00 -26.20
N MET A 167 -6.53 6.75 -25.97
CA MET A 167 -5.16 6.24 -25.84
C MET A 167 -4.86 5.33 -27.03
N GLU A 168 -3.72 5.55 -27.72
CA GLU A 168 -3.20 4.73 -28.80
C GLU A 168 -2.27 3.62 -28.30
#